data_a38ab68ce79f8af7edcbb9ba6b7105ff
#
_entry.id   a38ab68ce79f8af7edcbb9ba6b7105ff
#
_cell.length_a   1.000
_cell.length_b   1.000
_cell.length_c   1.000
_cell.angle_alpha   90.00
_cell.angle_beta   90.00
_cell.angle_gamma   90.00
#
_symmetry.space_group_name_H-M   'P 1'
#
loop_
_entity.id
_entity.type
_entity.pdbx_description
1 polymer ?
#
loop_
_entity_poly.entity_id
_entity_poly.type
_entity_poly.pdbx_seq_one_letter_code
_entity_poly.pdbx_strand_id
1 'polypeptide(L)'
;MRLPPIVVGATAWLLAAAPAALAQKGAGDVVYVPTPHVVVDAMLRLANVGPADFVIDLGSGDGRVVVAAAQRGARALGVDLDRYLLDVATEAARREGVAERASFRAQNLFETDLEGATVVTTYLLPDMNVKLRPRLLELKPGTRVVAHDYHMGDWHPDRTETLTVPEKTVGNPGVSYVYLWYVPARVAGRWRGAIPVGNATAMLEFELEQRYQVLQGRADAIASRPTRLQTPSLRGDAIAFTLELGPGRPPVRYEFRGRVAGDALQGTVYVWENNTRRERPFTAQRIAPGAAAKN
;
A
#
# COMPACT_ATOMS: atom_id res chain seq x y z
N MET A 1 -43.92 -65.97 36.74
CA MET A 1 -42.63 -65.42 36.29
C MET A 1 -42.94 -64.22 35.40
N ARG A 2 -42.86 -63.01 35.99
CA ARG A 2 -43.22 -61.75 35.29
C ARG A 2 -41.90 -61.03 34.92
N LEU A 3 -41.70 -60.73 33.65
CA LEU A 3 -40.60 -59.96 33.14
C LEU A 3 -40.84 -58.45 33.41
N PRO A 4 -39.80 -57.67 33.76
CA PRO A 4 -39.94 -56.21 33.95
C PRO A 4 -39.93 -55.44 32.60
N PRO A 5 -40.50 -54.26 32.57
CA PRO A 5 -40.56 -53.45 31.35
C PRO A 5 -39.23 -52.75 31.04
N ILE A 6 -38.89 -52.76 29.75
CA ILE A 6 -37.72 -52.04 29.19
C ILE A 6 -38.10 -50.58 29.10
N VAL A 7 -37.37 -49.69 29.79
CA VAL A 7 -37.45 -48.23 29.64
C VAL A 7 -36.48 -47.83 28.54
N VAL A 8 -37.02 -47.40 27.41
CA VAL A 8 -36.28 -46.78 26.29
C VAL A 8 -36.10 -45.32 26.63
N GLY A 9 -34.90 -44.92 27.05
CA GLY A 9 -34.54 -43.52 27.21
C GLY A 9 -34.31 -42.85 25.86
N ALA A 10 -35.16 -41.87 25.53
CA ALA A 10 -34.99 -41.01 24.38
C ALA A 10 -33.91 -39.94 24.68
N THR A 11 -32.71 -40.08 24.11
CA THR A 11 -31.65 -39.08 24.18
C THR A 11 -31.99 -37.98 23.15
N ALA A 12 -32.47 -36.85 23.61
CA ALA A 12 -32.68 -35.67 22.77
C ALA A 12 -31.34 -35.03 22.46
N TRP A 13 -30.90 -35.09 21.21
CA TRP A 13 -29.79 -34.31 20.71
C TRP A 13 -30.18 -32.86 20.53
N LEU A 14 -29.77 -31.99 21.43
CA LEU A 14 -29.82 -30.53 21.24
C LEU A 14 -28.81 -30.16 20.15
N LEU A 15 -29.28 -29.98 18.94
CA LEU A 15 -28.57 -29.26 17.88
C LEU A 15 -28.44 -27.80 18.33
N ALA A 16 -27.28 -27.44 18.85
CA ALA A 16 -26.91 -26.06 19.04
C ALA A 16 -26.75 -25.42 17.64
N ALA A 17 -27.77 -24.71 17.19
CA ALA A 17 -27.69 -23.85 16.02
C ALA A 17 -26.67 -22.77 16.33
N ALA A 18 -25.52 -22.81 15.66
CA ALA A 18 -24.60 -21.68 15.65
C ALA A 18 -25.34 -20.44 15.15
N PRO A 19 -25.23 -19.27 15.82
CA PRO A 19 -25.86 -18.07 15.32
C PRO A 19 -25.28 -17.75 13.96
N ALA A 20 -26.11 -17.81 12.92
CA ALA A 20 -25.79 -17.22 11.62
C ALA A 20 -25.45 -15.74 11.91
N ALA A 21 -24.22 -15.33 11.61
CA ALA A 21 -23.85 -13.93 11.69
C ALA A 21 -24.76 -13.18 10.71
N LEU A 22 -25.81 -12.58 11.23
CA LEU A 22 -26.70 -11.70 10.47
C LEU A 22 -25.82 -10.55 10.00
N ALA A 23 -25.59 -10.46 8.69
CA ALA A 23 -25.05 -9.27 8.06
C ALA A 23 -25.98 -8.12 8.45
N GLN A 24 -25.58 -7.31 9.40
CA GLN A 24 -26.36 -6.22 9.93
C GLN A 24 -26.37 -5.13 8.86
N LYS A 25 -27.57 -4.82 8.35
CA LYS A 25 -27.75 -3.76 7.35
C LYS A 25 -27.46 -2.43 8.04
N GLY A 26 -26.24 -1.90 7.81
CA GLY A 26 -25.85 -0.59 8.32
C GLY A 26 -26.62 0.55 7.63
N ALA A 27 -26.56 1.75 8.20
CA ALA A 27 -27.14 2.96 7.61
C ALA A 27 -26.36 3.49 6.39
N GLY A 28 -25.34 2.76 5.92
CA GLY A 28 -24.50 3.12 4.76
C GLY A 28 -24.95 2.45 3.45
N ASP A 29 -24.31 2.85 2.37
CA ASP A 29 -24.59 2.34 1.01
C ASP A 29 -24.15 0.87 0.81
N VAL A 30 -23.38 0.29 1.74
CA VAL A 30 -22.78 -1.04 1.65
C VAL A 30 -23.04 -1.82 2.95
N VAL A 31 -23.34 -3.10 2.80
CA VAL A 31 -23.50 -4.01 3.94
C VAL A 31 -22.17 -4.13 4.70
N TYR A 32 -22.20 -3.92 6.01
CA TYR A 32 -21.04 -4.11 6.87
C TYR A 32 -20.62 -5.58 6.93
N VAL A 33 -19.35 -5.84 6.57
CA VAL A 33 -18.72 -7.15 6.67
C VAL A 33 -17.40 -6.98 7.45
N PRO A 34 -17.29 -7.59 8.64
CA PRO A 34 -16.09 -7.41 9.46
C PRO A 34 -14.87 -8.12 8.87
N THR A 35 -13.73 -7.45 8.82
CA THR A 35 -12.44 -8.06 8.47
C THR A 35 -12.03 -9.05 9.57
N PRO A 36 -11.70 -10.33 9.27
CA PRO A 36 -11.19 -11.27 10.25
C PRO A 36 -9.94 -10.74 10.97
N HIS A 37 -9.79 -11.00 12.27
CA HIS A 37 -8.67 -10.45 13.05
C HIS A 37 -7.30 -10.87 12.51
N VAL A 38 -7.15 -12.10 12.04
CA VAL A 38 -5.91 -12.58 11.40
C VAL A 38 -5.55 -11.77 10.15
N VAL A 39 -6.57 -11.28 9.41
CA VAL A 39 -6.38 -10.42 8.23
C VAL A 39 -6.01 -9.00 8.67
N VAL A 40 -6.66 -8.45 9.72
CA VAL A 40 -6.28 -7.15 10.32
C VAL A 40 -4.80 -7.16 10.71
N ASP A 41 -4.36 -8.23 11.39
CA ASP A 41 -2.96 -8.38 11.78
C ASP A 41 -2.03 -8.45 10.57
N ALA A 42 -2.41 -9.17 9.53
CA ALA A 42 -1.65 -9.24 8.29
C ALA A 42 -1.56 -7.89 7.58
N MET A 43 -2.67 -7.13 7.48
CA MET A 43 -2.71 -5.78 6.92
C MET A 43 -1.71 -4.85 7.61
N LEU A 44 -1.78 -4.77 8.94
CA LEU A 44 -0.94 -3.88 9.73
C LEU A 44 0.53 -4.32 9.76
N ARG A 45 0.79 -5.62 9.76
CA ARG A 45 2.13 -6.20 9.65
C ARG A 45 2.74 -5.95 8.26
N LEU A 46 1.98 -6.20 7.18
CA LEU A 46 2.43 -5.99 5.80
C LEU A 46 2.80 -4.52 5.56
N ALA A 47 2.02 -3.60 6.13
CA ALA A 47 2.29 -2.17 6.13
C ALA A 47 3.38 -1.74 7.12
N ASN A 48 3.87 -2.63 7.99
CA ASN A 48 4.82 -2.31 9.05
C ASN A 48 4.35 -1.13 9.92
N VAL A 49 3.09 -1.20 10.39
CA VAL A 49 2.48 -0.15 11.22
C VAL A 49 3.13 -0.12 12.60
N GLY A 50 3.51 1.07 13.07
CA GLY A 50 4.14 1.32 14.36
C GLY A 50 3.90 2.73 14.91
N PRO A 51 4.59 3.10 16.01
CA PRO A 51 4.31 4.33 16.77
C PRO A 51 4.46 5.64 16.00
N ALA A 52 5.24 5.66 14.92
CA ALA A 52 5.43 6.84 14.08
C ALA A 52 4.29 7.05 13.06
N ASP A 53 3.33 6.12 13.00
CA ASP A 53 2.30 6.15 11.97
C ASP A 53 1.04 6.89 12.39
N PHE A 54 0.41 7.46 11.37
CA PHE A 54 -0.97 7.88 11.41
C PHE A 54 -1.77 7.05 10.40
N VAL A 55 -2.61 6.15 10.91
CA VAL A 55 -3.46 5.26 10.14
C VAL A 55 -4.84 5.87 9.94
N ILE A 56 -5.35 5.90 8.72
CA ILE A 56 -6.75 6.24 8.44
C ILE A 56 -7.44 5.02 7.83
N ASP A 57 -8.50 4.55 8.48
CA ASP A 57 -9.32 3.41 8.03
C ASP A 57 -10.62 3.93 7.41
N LEU A 58 -10.77 3.71 6.11
CA LEU A 58 -11.90 4.20 5.31
C LEU A 58 -13.00 3.13 5.24
N GLY A 59 -14.15 3.40 5.90
CA GLY A 59 -15.19 2.42 6.15
C GLY A 59 -14.83 1.54 7.35
N SER A 60 -14.57 2.18 8.50
CA SER A 60 -13.95 1.53 9.66
C SER A 60 -14.86 0.53 10.39
N GLY A 61 -16.17 0.57 10.14
CA GLY A 61 -17.11 -0.31 10.79
C GLY A 61 -16.98 -0.30 12.32
N ASP A 62 -16.80 -1.46 12.93
CA ASP A 62 -16.63 -1.65 14.37
C ASP A 62 -15.25 -1.23 14.91
N GLY A 63 -14.40 -0.63 14.07
CA GLY A 63 -13.14 -0.03 14.47
C GLY A 63 -11.97 -1.01 14.70
N ARG A 64 -12.13 -2.29 14.39
CA ARG A 64 -11.11 -3.33 14.69
C ARG A 64 -9.73 -3.05 14.10
N VAL A 65 -9.64 -2.47 12.89
CA VAL A 65 -8.37 -2.07 12.27
C VAL A 65 -7.75 -0.89 13.02
N VAL A 66 -8.55 0.11 13.37
CA VAL A 66 -8.15 1.30 14.12
C VAL A 66 -7.63 0.94 15.51
N VAL A 67 -8.36 0.10 16.23
CA VAL A 67 -7.98 -0.39 17.57
C VAL A 67 -6.67 -1.16 17.49
N ALA A 68 -6.56 -2.09 16.53
CA ALA A 68 -5.34 -2.89 16.36
C ALA A 68 -4.12 -2.05 15.93
N ALA A 69 -4.31 -0.98 15.15
CA ALA A 69 -3.27 -0.02 14.83
C ALA A 69 -2.84 0.78 16.06
N ALA A 70 -3.80 1.23 16.89
CA ALA A 70 -3.54 1.96 18.13
C ALA A 70 -2.81 1.09 19.17
N GLN A 71 -3.10 -0.22 19.25
CA GLN A 71 -2.38 -1.19 20.08
C GLN A 71 -0.91 -1.34 19.66
N ARG A 72 -0.58 -1.10 18.38
CA ARG A 72 0.80 -1.03 17.85
C ARG A 72 1.48 0.32 18.11
N GLY A 73 0.81 1.21 18.84
CA GLY A 73 1.31 2.54 19.20
C GLY A 73 1.02 3.63 18.16
N ALA A 74 0.43 3.31 17.02
CA ALA A 74 0.07 4.28 16.00
C ALA A 74 -1.06 5.20 16.47
N ARG A 75 -1.11 6.42 15.96
CA ARG A 75 -2.33 7.22 15.98
C ARG A 75 -3.26 6.71 14.87
N ALA A 76 -4.55 6.56 15.13
CA ALA A 76 -5.48 6.00 14.16
C ALA A 76 -6.83 6.72 14.16
N LEU A 77 -7.39 6.91 12.96
CA LEU A 77 -8.70 7.49 12.71
C LEU A 77 -9.53 6.51 11.89
N GLY A 78 -10.70 6.16 12.37
CA GLY A 78 -11.72 5.45 11.60
C GLY A 78 -12.82 6.40 11.13
N VAL A 79 -13.25 6.24 9.89
CA VAL A 79 -14.41 6.96 9.34
C VAL A 79 -15.43 5.99 8.80
N ASP A 80 -16.69 6.22 9.14
CA ASP A 80 -17.83 5.45 8.67
C ASP A 80 -19.09 6.34 8.67
N LEU A 81 -20.13 5.95 7.94
CA LEU A 81 -21.44 6.61 7.98
C LEU A 81 -22.33 6.05 9.09
N ASP A 82 -22.10 4.81 9.51
CA ASP A 82 -22.90 4.13 10.52
C ASP A 82 -22.48 4.55 11.94
N ARG A 83 -23.28 5.44 12.55
CA ARG A 83 -23.03 5.94 13.91
C ARG A 83 -23.06 4.84 14.96
N TYR A 84 -23.92 3.82 14.79
CA TYR A 84 -23.97 2.70 15.73
C TYR A 84 -22.62 1.92 15.74
N LEU A 85 -22.07 1.65 14.55
CA LEU A 85 -20.76 0.99 14.46
C LEU A 85 -19.64 1.85 15.06
N LEU A 86 -19.70 3.17 14.89
CA LEU A 86 -18.72 4.09 15.50
C LEU A 86 -18.82 4.13 17.03
N ASP A 87 -20.04 4.00 17.61
CA ASP A 87 -20.21 3.88 19.05
C ASP A 87 -19.61 2.55 19.55
N VAL A 88 -19.83 1.44 18.85
CA VAL A 88 -19.21 0.14 19.13
C VAL A 88 -17.68 0.25 19.06
N ALA A 89 -17.16 0.91 18.04
CA ALA A 89 -15.73 1.12 17.84
C ALA A 89 -15.10 1.96 18.97
N THR A 90 -15.80 3.02 19.39
CA THR A 90 -15.36 3.89 20.48
C THR A 90 -15.29 3.14 21.80
N GLU A 91 -16.29 2.31 22.09
CA GLU A 91 -16.30 1.48 23.29
C GLU A 91 -15.22 0.39 23.25
N ALA A 92 -14.99 -0.21 22.07
CA ALA A 92 -13.90 -1.15 21.88
C ALA A 92 -12.53 -0.49 22.17
N ALA A 93 -12.30 0.73 21.67
CA ALA A 93 -11.05 1.46 21.93
C ALA A 93 -10.84 1.77 23.43
N ARG A 94 -11.92 2.08 24.17
CA ARG A 94 -11.88 2.30 25.63
C ARG A 94 -11.52 1.00 26.35
N ARG A 95 -12.22 -0.08 26.04
CA ARG A 95 -12.01 -1.40 26.66
C ARG A 95 -10.59 -1.91 26.44
N GLU A 96 -10.03 -1.68 25.25
CA GLU A 96 -8.65 -2.07 24.90
C GLU A 96 -7.58 -1.06 25.40
N GLY A 97 -7.97 0.02 26.09
CA GLY A 97 -7.05 1.00 26.67
C GLY A 97 -6.31 1.87 25.65
N VAL A 98 -6.86 2.04 24.45
CA VAL A 98 -6.21 2.78 23.34
C VAL A 98 -6.98 4.02 22.88
N ALA A 99 -7.98 4.46 23.65
CA ALA A 99 -8.85 5.58 23.30
C ALA A 99 -8.10 6.92 23.04
N GLU A 100 -6.92 7.11 23.60
CA GLU A 100 -6.10 8.30 23.36
C GLU A 100 -5.44 8.31 21.96
N ARG A 101 -5.31 7.13 21.32
CA ARG A 101 -4.70 6.96 19.99
C ARG A 101 -5.70 6.61 18.90
N ALA A 102 -6.90 6.11 19.28
CA ALA A 102 -7.96 5.72 18.38
C ALA A 102 -9.09 6.74 18.40
N SER A 103 -9.46 7.26 17.26
CA SER A 103 -10.58 8.20 17.10
C SER A 103 -11.50 7.76 15.96
N PHE A 104 -12.78 8.13 16.06
CA PHE A 104 -13.79 7.73 15.09
C PHE A 104 -14.66 8.94 14.71
N ARG A 105 -15.05 9.02 13.43
CA ARG A 105 -15.86 10.13 12.91
C ARG A 105 -16.93 9.62 11.96
N ALA A 106 -18.17 10.13 12.15
CA ALA A 106 -19.26 9.93 11.20
C ALA A 106 -19.02 10.83 9.98
N GLN A 107 -18.43 10.28 8.92
CA GLN A 107 -18.01 11.05 7.76
C GLN A 107 -17.99 10.19 6.49
N ASN A 108 -18.31 10.83 5.35
CA ASN A 108 -18.14 10.22 4.04
C ASN A 108 -16.65 9.98 3.75
N LEU A 109 -16.28 8.73 3.49
CA LEU A 109 -14.89 8.34 3.21
C LEU A 109 -14.30 9.02 1.96
N PHE A 110 -15.15 9.38 0.99
CA PHE A 110 -14.71 10.10 -0.22
C PHE A 110 -14.40 11.59 0.03
N GLU A 111 -14.86 12.14 1.16
CA GLU A 111 -14.64 13.54 1.55
C GLU A 111 -13.66 13.67 2.72
N THR A 112 -13.23 12.54 3.26
CA THR A 112 -12.30 12.50 4.39
C THR A 112 -10.98 13.14 4.01
N ASP A 113 -10.50 14.07 4.84
CA ASP A 113 -9.16 14.60 4.70
C ASP A 113 -8.14 13.50 5.05
N LEU A 114 -7.26 13.21 4.10
CA LEU A 114 -6.19 12.20 4.22
C LEU A 114 -4.82 12.84 4.48
N GLU A 115 -4.75 14.15 4.69
CA GLU A 115 -3.48 14.84 4.96
C GLU A 115 -2.82 14.28 6.22
N GLY A 116 -1.53 14.05 6.13
CA GLY A 116 -0.74 13.50 7.23
C GLY A 116 -0.87 11.98 7.41
N ALA A 117 -1.76 11.29 6.71
CA ALA A 117 -1.81 9.84 6.76
C ALA A 117 -0.50 9.23 6.27
N THR A 118 0.05 8.30 7.04
CA THR A 118 1.19 7.46 6.63
C THR A 118 0.75 6.10 6.16
N VAL A 119 -0.44 5.67 6.57
CA VAL A 119 -1.11 4.44 6.17
C VAL A 119 -2.60 4.71 5.96
N VAL A 120 -3.14 4.23 4.86
CA VAL A 120 -4.59 4.19 4.62
C VAL A 120 -5.01 2.73 4.46
N THR A 121 -6.06 2.33 5.18
CA THR A 121 -6.62 0.97 5.10
C THR A 121 -8.03 1.00 4.52
N THR A 122 -8.39 -0.05 3.76
CA THR A 122 -9.72 -0.19 3.15
C THR A 122 -10.16 -1.65 3.14
N TYR A 123 -11.46 -1.87 3.36
CA TYR A 123 -12.18 -3.08 2.96
C TYR A 123 -13.46 -2.67 2.27
N LEU A 124 -13.35 -2.24 1.03
CA LEU A 124 -14.42 -1.63 0.24
C LEU A 124 -14.62 -2.39 -1.06
N LEU A 125 -15.80 -2.25 -1.65
CA LEU A 125 -16.08 -2.81 -2.97
C LEU A 125 -15.11 -2.30 -4.04
N PRO A 126 -14.86 -3.07 -5.11
CA PRO A 126 -13.89 -2.72 -6.17
C PRO A 126 -14.10 -1.32 -6.75
N ASP A 127 -15.34 -0.96 -7.07
CA ASP A 127 -15.67 0.34 -7.66
C ASP A 127 -15.37 1.52 -6.72
N MET A 128 -15.56 1.31 -5.41
CA MET A 128 -15.22 2.31 -4.39
C MET A 128 -13.70 2.51 -4.29
N ASN A 129 -12.93 1.44 -4.32
CA ASN A 129 -11.47 1.50 -4.34
C ASN A 129 -10.97 2.25 -5.58
N VAL A 130 -11.52 1.95 -6.76
CA VAL A 130 -11.18 2.65 -8.01
C VAL A 130 -11.54 4.14 -7.94
N LYS A 131 -12.68 4.48 -7.33
CA LYS A 131 -13.10 5.88 -7.12
C LYS A 131 -12.20 6.63 -6.13
N LEU A 132 -11.68 5.95 -5.11
CA LEU A 132 -10.73 6.53 -4.14
C LEU A 132 -9.32 6.73 -4.70
N ARG A 133 -8.91 5.88 -5.63
CA ARG A 133 -7.55 5.81 -6.16
C ARG A 133 -6.93 7.16 -6.55
N PRO A 134 -7.61 8.06 -7.28
CA PRO A 134 -7.03 9.36 -7.63
C PRO A 134 -6.59 10.16 -6.38
N ARG A 135 -7.40 10.18 -5.33
CA ARG A 135 -7.07 10.85 -4.06
C ARG A 135 -5.91 10.17 -3.32
N LEU A 136 -5.86 8.85 -3.33
CA LEU A 136 -4.76 8.10 -2.72
C LEU A 136 -3.42 8.37 -3.42
N LEU A 137 -3.43 8.55 -4.74
CA LEU A 137 -2.25 8.88 -5.54
C LEU A 137 -1.74 10.32 -5.34
N GLU A 138 -2.51 11.18 -4.68
CA GLU A 138 -2.11 12.54 -4.30
C GLU A 138 -1.42 12.59 -2.93
N LEU A 139 -1.47 11.52 -2.16
CA LEU A 139 -0.81 11.45 -0.87
C LEU A 139 0.72 11.53 -1.03
N LYS A 140 1.37 11.83 0.08
CA LYS A 140 2.84 11.90 0.13
C LYS A 140 3.46 10.61 -0.39
N PRO A 141 4.45 10.68 -1.30
CA PRO A 141 5.17 9.51 -1.75
C PRO A 141 5.70 8.66 -0.57
N GLY A 142 5.48 7.35 -0.65
CA GLY A 142 5.79 6.41 0.43
C GLY A 142 4.66 6.17 1.42
N THR A 143 3.53 6.92 1.37
CA THR A 143 2.32 6.54 2.08
C THR A 143 1.90 5.13 1.66
N ARG A 144 1.57 4.29 2.63
CA ARG A 144 1.17 2.89 2.41
C ARG A 144 -0.34 2.81 2.32
N VAL A 145 -0.84 2.20 1.25
CA VAL A 145 -2.26 1.88 1.09
C VAL A 145 -2.41 0.38 1.23
N VAL A 146 -3.29 -0.07 2.09
CA VAL A 146 -3.53 -1.50 2.33
C VAL A 146 -5.01 -1.82 2.12
N ALA A 147 -5.30 -2.77 1.26
CA ALA A 147 -6.67 -3.20 1.02
C ALA A 147 -6.86 -4.69 1.31
N HIS A 148 -8.01 -5.01 1.92
CA HIS A 148 -8.48 -6.38 2.10
C HIS A 148 -9.32 -6.79 0.88
N ASP A 149 -9.03 -7.95 0.31
CA ASP A 149 -9.72 -8.65 -0.80
C ASP A 149 -9.79 -7.93 -2.14
N TYR A 150 -9.94 -6.62 -2.18
CA TYR A 150 -10.21 -5.89 -3.42
C TYR A 150 -9.09 -4.92 -3.78
N HIS A 151 -8.65 -5.01 -5.04
CA HIS A 151 -7.55 -4.20 -5.56
C HIS A 151 -8.01 -2.81 -6.05
N MET A 152 -7.05 -1.97 -6.46
CA MET A 152 -7.25 -0.59 -6.94
C MET A 152 -7.36 -0.50 -8.48
N GLY A 153 -8.07 -1.46 -9.12
CA GLY A 153 -8.18 -1.52 -10.57
C GLY A 153 -6.83 -1.88 -11.22
N ASP A 154 -6.39 -1.07 -12.16
CA ASP A 154 -5.15 -1.25 -12.91
C ASP A 154 -3.89 -0.68 -12.21
N TRP A 155 -4.04 -0.11 -10.99
CA TRP A 155 -2.91 0.15 -10.12
C TRP A 155 -2.52 -1.15 -9.39
N HIS A 156 -1.53 -1.88 -9.94
CA HIS A 156 -1.09 -3.15 -9.38
C HIS A 156 -0.39 -2.95 -8.04
N PRO A 157 -0.59 -3.85 -7.05
CA PRO A 157 0.04 -3.73 -5.74
C PRO A 157 1.55 -4.01 -5.81
N ASP A 158 2.29 -3.38 -4.90
CA ASP A 158 3.72 -3.66 -4.68
C ASP A 158 3.94 -5.00 -3.98
N ARG A 159 2.96 -5.42 -3.14
CA ARG A 159 2.97 -6.72 -2.45
C ARG A 159 1.55 -7.25 -2.30
N THR A 160 1.45 -8.57 -2.35
CA THR A 160 0.21 -9.32 -2.09
C THR A 160 0.52 -10.43 -1.10
N GLU A 161 -0.35 -10.62 -0.12
CA GLU A 161 -0.33 -11.76 0.79
C GLU A 161 -1.69 -12.47 0.72
N THR A 162 -1.66 -13.81 0.66
CA THR A 162 -2.86 -14.66 0.65
C THR A 162 -2.93 -15.39 1.97
N LEU A 163 -4.09 -15.34 2.64
CA LEU A 163 -4.32 -16.02 3.90
C LEU A 163 -5.46 -17.03 3.76
N THR A 164 -5.30 -18.18 4.42
CA THR A 164 -6.40 -19.12 4.64
C THR A 164 -7.19 -18.66 5.84
N VAL A 165 -8.49 -18.43 5.66
CA VAL A 165 -9.44 -17.92 6.67
C VAL A 165 -10.71 -18.75 6.62
N PRO A 166 -10.72 -19.96 7.21
CA PRO A 166 -11.82 -20.93 7.05
C PRO A 166 -13.19 -20.39 7.47
N GLU A 167 -13.22 -19.48 8.46
CA GLU A 167 -14.44 -18.86 8.97
C GLU A 167 -15.04 -17.78 8.05
N LYS A 168 -14.30 -17.34 7.05
CA LYS A 168 -14.78 -16.32 6.11
C LYS A 168 -15.77 -16.90 5.12
N THR A 169 -16.97 -16.32 5.06
CA THR A 169 -18.07 -16.78 4.21
C THR A 169 -18.47 -15.77 3.12
N VAL A 170 -18.03 -14.51 3.22
CA VAL A 170 -18.36 -13.43 2.28
C VAL A 170 -17.18 -13.08 1.40
N GLY A 171 -17.42 -12.71 0.16
CA GLY A 171 -16.40 -12.44 -0.86
C GLY A 171 -15.79 -13.75 -1.39
N ASN A 172 -14.52 -14.01 -1.07
CA ASN A 172 -13.84 -15.27 -1.39
C ASN A 172 -13.88 -16.20 -0.16
N PRO A 173 -14.82 -17.16 -0.07
CA PRO A 173 -14.93 -18.03 1.09
C PRO A 173 -13.64 -18.81 1.37
N GLY A 174 -13.24 -18.83 2.65
CA GLY A 174 -12.06 -19.55 3.10
C GLY A 174 -10.71 -18.88 2.79
N VAL A 175 -10.68 -17.78 2.02
CA VAL A 175 -9.44 -17.13 1.59
C VAL A 175 -9.59 -15.60 1.69
N SER A 176 -8.52 -14.92 2.10
CA SER A 176 -8.40 -13.46 2.07
C SER A 176 -7.13 -13.03 1.37
N TYR A 177 -7.22 -11.94 0.65
CA TYR A 177 -6.09 -11.29 0.01
C TYR A 177 -5.80 -9.96 0.70
N VAL A 178 -4.54 -9.70 0.99
CA VAL A 178 -4.07 -8.41 1.50
C VAL A 178 -3.14 -7.80 0.47
N TYR A 179 -3.48 -6.63 0.00
CA TYR A 179 -2.73 -5.88 -1.01
C TYR A 179 -2.08 -4.67 -0.37
N LEU A 180 -0.83 -4.40 -0.73
CA LEU A 180 -0.08 -3.24 -0.29
C LEU A 180 0.45 -2.46 -1.49
N TRP A 181 0.22 -1.14 -1.48
CA TRP A 181 0.83 -0.17 -2.40
C TRP A 181 1.63 0.87 -1.62
N TYR A 182 2.68 1.36 -2.24
CA TYR A 182 3.36 2.59 -1.82
C TYR A 182 3.00 3.68 -2.81
N VAL A 183 2.44 4.79 -2.33
CA VAL A 183 2.15 5.94 -3.21
C VAL A 183 3.44 6.38 -3.88
N PRO A 184 3.53 6.35 -5.23
CA PRO A 184 4.76 6.64 -5.92
C PRO A 184 5.00 8.15 -6.05
N ALA A 185 6.26 8.57 -6.00
CA ALA A 185 6.62 9.92 -6.41
C ALA A 185 6.31 10.15 -7.90
N ARG A 186 5.98 11.36 -8.29
CA ARG A 186 5.79 11.75 -9.69
C ARG A 186 7.14 12.03 -10.31
N VAL A 187 7.65 11.10 -11.12
CA VAL A 187 9.01 11.17 -11.69
C VAL A 187 9.04 11.32 -13.21
N ALA A 188 7.89 11.25 -13.88
CA ALA A 188 7.83 11.42 -15.34
C ALA A 188 8.42 12.76 -15.77
N GLY A 189 9.17 12.76 -16.88
CA GLY A 189 9.77 13.95 -17.46
C GLY A 189 11.23 13.79 -17.82
N ARG A 190 11.84 14.91 -18.26
CA ARG A 190 13.26 14.97 -18.60
C ARG A 190 14.06 15.47 -17.41
N TRP A 191 15.15 14.78 -17.15
CA TRP A 191 16.04 15.01 -16.05
C TRP A 191 17.46 15.26 -16.54
N ARG A 192 18.20 16.09 -15.82
CA ARG A 192 19.62 16.37 -16.11
C ARG A 192 20.43 16.24 -14.83
N GLY A 193 21.53 15.47 -14.89
CA GLY A 193 22.44 15.27 -13.77
C GLY A 193 23.87 15.09 -14.27
N ALA A 194 24.82 15.17 -13.35
CA ALA A 194 26.23 14.96 -13.64
C ALA A 194 26.68 13.55 -13.24
N ILE A 195 27.42 12.86 -14.11
CA ILE A 195 27.98 11.54 -13.87
C ILE A 195 29.49 11.54 -14.03
N PRO A 196 30.23 10.71 -13.28
CA PRO A 196 31.66 10.53 -13.47
C PRO A 196 31.94 9.70 -14.74
N VAL A 197 32.89 10.15 -15.56
CA VAL A 197 33.39 9.41 -16.73
C VAL A 197 34.92 9.41 -16.67
N GLY A 198 35.53 8.30 -16.26
CA GLY A 198 36.95 8.25 -15.95
C GLY A 198 37.34 9.25 -14.84
N ASN A 199 38.21 10.21 -15.15
CA ASN A 199 38.62 11.28 -14.24
C ASN A 199 37.83 12.60 -14.47
N ALA A 200 36.93 12.62 -15.43
CA ALA A 200 36.09 13.79 -15.77
C ALA A 200 34.64 13.63 -15.29
N THR A 201 33.89 14.69 -15.44
CA THR A 201 32.43 14.70 -15.22
C THR A 201 31.73 14.99 -16.54
N ALA A 202 30.66 14.27 -16.82
CA ALA A 202 29.83 14.46 -17.99
C ALA A 202 28.39 14.73 -17.60
N MET A 203 27.66 15.51 -18.41
CA MET A 203 26.23 15.70 -18.22
C MET A 203 25.46 14.53 -18.81
N LEU A 204 24.54 13.98 -18.03
CA LEU A 204 23.59 12.95 -18.40
C LEU A 204 22.20 13.57 -18.48
N GLU A 205 21.55 13.46 -19.63
CA GLU A 205 20.11 13.69 -19.74
C GLU A 205 19.39 12.37 -19.86
N PHE A 206 18.27 12.23 -19.17
CA PHE A 206 17.44 11.04 -19.26
C PHE A 206 15.96 11.42 -19.15
N GLU A 207 15.12 10.63 -19.78
CA GLU A 207 13.69 10.77 -19.80
C GLU A 207 13.05 9.59 -19.08
N LEU A 208 12.10 9.89 -18.20
CA LEU A 208 11.30 8.91 -17.48
C LEU A 208 9.84 8.99 -17.94
N GLU A 209 9.29 7.87 -18.31
CA GLU A 209 7.87 7.62 -18.51
C GLU A 209 7.36 6.81 -17.31
N GLN A 210 6.17 7.18 -16.82
CA GLN A 210 5.63 6.60 -15.59
C GLN A 210 4.16 6.26 -15.75
N ARG A 211 3.80 5.03 -15.30
CA ARG A 211 2.42 4.67 -15.02
C ARG A 211 2.39 4.08 -13.62
N TYR A 212 1.81 4.79 -12.65
CA TYR A 212 1.89 4.47 -11.21
C TYR A 212 3.36 4.29 -10.76
N GLN A 213 3.74 3.12 -10.21
CA GLN A 213 5.13 2.78 -9.85
C GLN A 213 5.93 2.16 -10.98
N VAL A 214 5.30 1.88 -12.13
CA VAL A 214 5.99 1.30 -13.29
C VAL A 214 6.70 2.37 -14.05
N LEU A 215 8.00 2.20 -14.25
CA LEU A 215 8.86 3.13 -14.98
C LEU A 215 9.38 2.52 -16.27
N GLN A 216 9.50 3.38 -17.27
CA GLN A 216 10.31 3.17 -18.46
C GLN A 216 11.13 4.43 -18.68
N GLY A 217 12.14 4.34 -19.52
CA GLY A 217 12.91 5.54 -19.84
C GLY A 217 14.12 5.25 -20.71
N ARG A 218 14.75 6.35 -21.11
CA ARG A 218 15.97 6.36 -21.93
C ARG A 218 16.89 7.47 -21.46
N ALA A 219 18.16 7.30 -21.72
CA ALA A 219 19.16 8.31 -21.49
C ALA A 219 19.85 8.66 -22.81
N ASP A 220 20.05 9.95 -23.03
CA ASP A 220 20.88 10.47 -24.10
C ASP A 220 22.27 10.69 -23.51
N ALA A 221 23.18 9.74 -23.78
CA ALA A 221 24.54 9.85 -23.29
C ALA A 221 25.43 10.55 -24.32
N ILE A 222 26.39 11.31 -23.82
CA ILE A 222 27.40 12.02 -24.59
C ILE A 222 28.08 11.04 -25.54
N ALA A 223 28.02 11.32 -26.85
CA ALA A 223 28.65 10.56 -27.94
C ALA A 223 28.17 9.11 -28.14
N SER A 224 27.03 8.71 -27.63
CA SER A 224 26.44 7.37 -27.86
C SER A 224 24.98 7.42 -28.27
N ARG A 225 24.46 6.31 -28.78
CA ARG A 225 23.04 6.18 -29.11
C ARG A 225 22.20 6.23 -27.84
N PRO A 226 20.95 6.73 -27.91
CA PRO A 226 20.02 6.67 -26.78
C PRO A 226 19.96 5.26 -26.20
N THR A 227 20.17 5.15 -24.88
CA THR A 227 20.21 3.88 -24.17
C THR A 227 18.98 3.77 -23.28
N ARG A 228 18.30 2.62 -23.31
CA ARG A 228 17.16 2.35 -22.41
C ARG A 228 17.63 2.14 -20.98
N LEU A 229 16.85 2.63 -20.03
CA LEU A 229 17.04 2.29 -18.63
C LEU A 229 16.80 0.79 -18.43
N GLN A 230 17.73 0.14 -17.73
CA GLN A 230 17.61 -1.26 -17.33
C GLN A 230 17.11 -1.34 -15.88
N THR A 231 16.26 -2.32 -15.60
CA THR A 231 15.72 -2.61 -14.27
C THR A 231 15.24 -1.38 -13.48
N PRO A 232 14.47 -0.46 -14.11
CA PRO A 232 13.97 0.69 -13.38
C PRO A 232 12.99 0.25 -12.30
N SER A 233 13.05 0.89 -11.13
CA SER A 233 12.14 0.65 -10.02
C SER A 233 11.81 1.95 -9.31
N LEU A 234 10.56 2.07 -8.86
CA LEU A 234 10.05 3.17 -8.05
C LEU A 234 9.19 2.62 -6.93
N ARG A 235 9.58 2.92 -5.69
CA ARG A 235 8.81 2.56 -4.51
C ARG A 235 8.71 3.75 -3.57
N GLY A 236 7.53 4.35 -3.51
CA GLY A 236 7.39 5.64 -2.84
C GLY A 236 8.26 6.70 -3.54
N ASP A 237 9.16 7.33 -2.82
CA ASP A 237 10.14 8.28 -3.32
C ASP A 237 11.48 7.64 -3.73
N ALA A 238 11.68 6.35 -3.41
CA ALA A 238 12.91 5.65 -3.75
C ALA A 238 12.91 5.20 -5.22
N ILE A 239 13.92 5.60 -5.97
CA ILE A 239 14.11 5.27 -7.39
C ILE A 239 15.44 4.57 -7.59
N ALA A 240 15.47 3.56 -8.47
CA ALA A 240 16.70 2.95 -8.94
C ALA A 240 16.58 2.58 -10.42
N PHE A 241 17.69 2.62 -11.14
CA PHE A 241 17.82 2.15 -12.52
C PHE A 241 19.28 1.94 -12.89
N THR A 242 19.52 1.24 -13.99
CA THR A 242 20.87 0.98 -14.53
C THR A 242 20.98 1.50 -15.96
N LEU A 243 22.15 2.03 -16.30
CA LEU A 243 22.52 2.42 -17.65
C LEU A 243 23.87 1.79 -18.02
N GLU A 244 24.03 1.41 -19.26
CA GLU A 244 25.29 1.02 -19.87
C GLU A 244 25.70 2.06 -20.89
N LEU A 245 26.75 2.80 -20.62
CA LEU A 245 27.19 3.96 -21.37
C LEU A 245 28.63 3.82 -21.89
N GLY A 246 28.91 4.48 -23.01
CA GLY A 246 30.23 4.58 -23.60
C GLY A 246 30.46 3.61 -24.77
N PRO A 247 31.50 3.89 -25.59
CA PRO A 247 31.83 3.13 -26.81
C PRO A 247 32.60 1.82 -26.53
N GLY A 248 33.04 1.59 -25.28
CA GLY A 248 33.79 0.41 -24.88
C GLY A 248 33.03 -0.90 -25.03
N ARG A 249 33.77 -2.03 -25.11
CA ARG A 249 33.22 -3.38 -25.07
C ARG A 249 33.95 -4.19 -24.00
N PRO A 250 33.32 -4.42 -22.84
CA PRO A 250 31.95 -4.03 -22.43
C PRO A 250 31.82 -2.51 -22.18
N PRO A 251 30.58 -1.96 -22.28
CA PRO A 251 30.30 -0.59 -21.87
C PRO A 251 30.44 -0.43 -20.35
N VAL A 252 30.60 0.81 -19.87
CA VAL A 252 30.64 1.11 -18.44
C VAL A 252 29.21 1.05 -17.90
N ARG A 253 29.01 0.31 -16.81
CA ARG A 253 27.73 0.17 -16.14
C ARG A 253 27.60 1.17 -15.00
N TYR A 254 26.50 1.91 -15.01
CA TYR A 254 26.11 2.90 -14.00
C TYR A 254 24.83 2.43 -13.32
N GLU A 255 24.88 2.17 -12.03
CA GLU A 255 23.69 1.86 -11.20
C GLU A 255 23.34 3.09 -10.37
N PHE A 256 22.14 3.63 -10.56
CA PHE A 256 21.62 4.78 -9.83
C PHE A 256 20.69 4.32 -8.74
N ARG A 257 20.84 4.86 -7.53
CA ARG A 257 19.93 4.66 -6.41
C ARG A 257 19.76 5.98 -5.69
N GLY A 258 18.52 6.42 -5.52
CA GLY A 258 18.24 7.71 -4.90
C GLY A 258 16.82 7.88 -4.45
N ARG A 259 16.52 9.09 -4.02
CA ARG A 259 15.19 9.55 -3.64
C ARG A 259 14.81 10.77 -4.44
N VAL A 260 13.51 10.88 -4.74
CA VAL A 260 12.94 12.00 -5.48
C VAL A 260 12.12 12.85 -4.52
N ALA A 261 12.40 14.17 -4.55
CA ALA A 261 11.64 15.18 -3.82
C ALA A 261 11.29 16.32 -4.80
N GLY A 262 10.05 16.36 -5.24
CA GLY A 262 9.61 17.31 -6.27
C GLY A 262 10.41 17.13 -7.57
N ASP A 263 11.14 18.18 -7.98
CA ASP A 263 11.96 18.19 -9.19
C ASP A 263 13.44 17.86 -8.94
N ALA A 264 13.78 17.41 -7.75
CA ALA A 264 15.13 17.01 -7.39
C ALA A 264 15.22 15.48 -7.17
N LEU A 265 16.26 14.87 -7.71
CA LEU A 265 16.69 13.51 -7.43
C LEU A 265 18.07 13.57 -6.77
N GLN A 266 18.20 12.92 -5.61
CA GLN A 266 19.46 12.83 -4.87
C GLN A 266 19.74 11.39 -4.49
N GLY A 267 21.01 10.99 -4.60
CA GLY A 267 21.41 9.64 -4.27
C GLY A 267 22.86 9.33 -4.62
N THR A 268 23.08 8.11 -5.03
CA THR A 268 24.40 7.54 -5.34
C THR A 268 24.38 6.90 -6.72
N VAL A 269 25.44 7.09 -7.47
CA VAL A 269 25.76 6.31 -8.67
C VAL A 269 26.94 5.37 -8.37
N TYR A 270 26.74 4.10 -8.68
CA TYR A 270 27.78 3.07 -8.64
C TYR A 270 28.26 2.82 -10.04
N VAL A 271 29.55 3.08 -10.28
CA VAL A 271 30.21 2.89 -11.58
C VAL A 271 30.99 1.59 -11.56
N TRP A 272 30.65 0.70 -12.48
CA TRP A 272 31.32 -0.59 -12.66
C TRP A 272 32.18 -0.54 -13.90
N GLU A 273 33.49 -0.62 -13.70
CA GLU A 273 34.50 -0.63 -14.77
C GLU A 273 35.57 -1.65 -14.43
N ASN A 274 35.88 -2.57 -15.35
CA ASN A 274 36.93 -3.60 -15.18
C ASN A 274 36.82 -4.38 -13.86
N ASN A 275 35.59 -4.83 -13.52
CA ASN A 275 35.22 -5.52 -12.25
C ASN A 275 35.48 -4.69 -10.97
N THR A 276 35.72 -3.40 -11.10
CA THR A 276 35.89 -2.48 -9.98
C THR A 276 34.61 -1.64 -9.83
N ARG A 277 34.09 -1.55 -8.62
CA ARG A 277 32.99 -0.69 -8.26
C ARG A 277 33.47 0.58 -7.58
N ARG A 278 33.07 1.71 -8.10
CA ARG A 278 33.28 3.02 -7.49
C ARG A 278 31.93 3.66 -7.14
N GLU A 279 31.86 4.33 -6.01
CA GLU A 279 30.66 5.01 -5.52
C GLU A 279 30.89 6.53 -5.57
N ARG A 280 29.87 7.26 -6.06
CA ARG A 280 29.88 8.73 -6.13
C ARG A 280 28.47 9.27 -5.80
N PRO A 281 28.39 10.44 -5.16
CA PRO A 281 27.14 11.17 -5.04
C PRO A 281 26.56 11.46 -6.44
N PHE A 282 25.24 11.40 -6.54
CA PHE A 282 24.51 11.73 -7.76
C PHE A 282 23.35 12.65 -7.44
N THR A 283 23.21 13.72 -8.23
CA THR A 283 22.07 14.63 -8.21
C THR A 283 21.58 14.87 -9.61
N ALA A 284 20.25 14.96 -9.77
CA ALA A 284 19.65 15.39 -11.02
C ALA A 284 18.48 16.35 -10.76
N GLN A 285 18.23 17.23 -11.70
CA GLN A 285 17.11 18.15 -11.70
C GLN A 285 16.18 17.84 -12.87
N ARG A 286 14.88 17.93 -12.64
CA ARG A 286 13.90 17.85 -13.71
C ARG A 286 13.94 19.13 -14.53
N ILE A 287 14.18 19.00 -15.82
CA ILE A 287 14.30 20.13 -16.76
C ILE A 287 13.05 20.33 -17.63
N ALA A 288 12.19 19.30 -17.71
CA ALA A 288 10.89 19.40 -18.34
C ALA A 288 9.94 18.36 -17.73
N PRO A 289 8.69 18.71 -17.43
CA PRO A 289 7.70 17.72 -16.97
C PRO A 289 7.43 16.71 -18.09
N GLY A 290 7.13 15.46 -17.70
CA GLY A 290 6.60 14.46 -18.60
C GLY A 290 5.14 14.74 -18.96
N ALA A 291 4.63 14.09 -19.99
CA ALA A 291 3.20 14.04 -20.20
C ALA A 291 2.56 13.49 -18.91
N ALA A 292 1.47 14.15 -18.46
CA ALA A 292 0.72 13.67 -17.31
C ALA A 292 0.37 12.20 -17.55
N ALA A 293 0.74 11.33 -16.62
CA ALA A 293 0.35 9.93 -16.68
C ALA A 293 -1.17 9.92 -16.89
N LYS A 294 -1.64 9.27 -17.95
CA LYS A 294 -3.06 9.00 -18.13
C LYS A 294 -3.43 8.01 -17.03
N ASN A 295 -3.96 8.56 -15.93
CA ASN A 295 -4.52 7.78 -14.81
C ASN A 295 -5.86 7.17 -15.20
#